data_09d01587ec857649d59fe4b7f8e10b4e
#
_entry.id   09d01587ec857649d59fe4b7f8e10b4e
#
_cell.length_a   1.000
_cell.length_b   1.000
_cell.length_c   1.000
_cell.angle_alpha   90.00
_cell.angle_beta   90.00
_cell.angle_gamma   90.00
#
_symmetry.space_group_name_H-M   'P 1'
#
loop_
_entity.id
_entity.type
_entity.pdbx_description
1 polymer ?
#
loop_
_entity_poly.entity_id
_entity_poly.type
_entity_poly.pdbx_seq_one_letter_code
_entity_poly.pdbx_strand_id
1 'polypeptide(L)'
;MPTAVAIRHVCFEDLGSFAAVLSARGFDVTYLDAGVDDLASLDAIAPDLLVILGGPIGAYEEAIYPFLADELRLLERRLAADRPTLGLCLGAQLMARALGARVYPGPAKEIGWIPLSLTEAGRASPLVHLDGGKTSMLHWHGDTFDLPAGA
;
A
#
# COMPACT_ATOMS: atom_id res chain seq x y z
N MET A 1 22.77 -6.02 -3.21
CA MET A 1 21.79 -5.19 -3.92
C MET A 1 20.58 -5.04 -3.00
N PRO A 2 19.98 -3.86 -2.92
CA PRO A 2 18.76 -3.71 -2.13
C PRO A 2 17.64 -4.55 -2.75
N THR A 3 16.74 -5.05 -1.89
CA THR A 3 15.66 -5.94 -2.27
C THR A 3 14.31 -5.27 -2.07
N ALA A 4 13.37 -5.49 -2.99
CA ALA A 4 11.99 -5.08 -2.84
C ALA A 4 11.06 -6.27 -3.06
N VAL A 5 10.07 -6.39 -2.21
CA VAL A 5 8.97 -7.35 -2.39
C VAL A 5 7.71 -6.56 -2.67
N ALA A 6 7.00 -6.92 -3.75
CA ALA A 6 5.71 -6.35 -4.10
C ALA A 6 4.62 -7.43 -3.99
N ILE A 7 3.68 -7.23 -3.08
CA ILE A 7 2.51 -8.11 -2.94
C ILE A 7 1.38 -7.55 -3.80
N ARG A 8 0.82 -8.40 -4.66
CA ARG A 8 -0.29 -8.06 -5.55
C ARG A 8 -1.48 -9.00 -5.34
N HIS A 9 -2.68 -8.45 -5.53
CA HIS A 9 -3.94 -9.17 -5.30
C HIS A 9 -4.62 -9.59 -6.60
N VAL A 10 -4.17 -9.04 -7.72
CA VAL A 10 -4.61 -9.41 -9.08
C VAL A 10 -3.40 -9.46 -10.01
N CYS A 11 -3.36 -10.45 -10.88
CA CYS A 11 -2.17 -10.76 -11.68
C CYS A 11 -1.76 -9.67 -12.70
N PHE A 12 -2.67 -8.75 -13.05
CA PHE A 12 -2.40 -7.66 -13.98
C PHE A 12 -2.01 -6.34 -13.31
N GLU A 13 -2.08 -6.25 -11.98
CA GLU A 13 -1.56 -5.10 -11.23
C GLU A 13 -0.08 -5.34 -10.91
N ASP A 14 0.75 -4.41 -11.33
CA ASP A 14 2.18 -4.41 -11.06
C ASP A 14 2.64 -3.06 -10.49
N LEU A 15 3.93 -2.89 -10.32
CA LEU A 15 4.52 -1.64 -9.81
C LEU A 15 4.39 -0.44 -10.76
N GLY A 16 3.95 -0.65 -12.00
CA GLY A 16 3.82 0.42 -12.99
C GLY A 16 5.10 1.23 -13.12
N SER A 17 4.99 2.55 -13.03
CA SER A 17 6.14 3.46 -13.12
C SER A 17 7.17 3.28 -11.97
N PHE A 18 6.78 2.74 -10.82
CA PHE A 18 7.71 2.44 -9.74
C PHE A 18 8.74 1.37 -10.14
N ALA A 19 8.38 0.42 -11.01
CA ALA A 19 9.29 -0.63 -11.47
C ALA A 19 10.55 -0.03 -12.12
N ALA A 20 10.38 0.96 -12.99
CA ALA A 20 11.52 1.64 -13.64
C ALA A 20 12.38 2.41 -12.63
N VAL A 21 11.75 3.05 -11.64
CA VAL A 21 12.46 3.79 -10.58
C VAL A 21 13.26 2.85 -9.71
N LEU A 22 12.68 1.73 -9.28
CA LEU A 22 13.36 0.73 -8.44
C LEU A 22 14.52 0.09 -9.19
N SER A 23 14.32 -0.28 -10.46
CA SER A 23 15.38 -0.81 -11.33
C SER A 23 16.54 0.19 -11.47
N ALA A 24 16.26 1.46 -11.74
CA ALA A 24 17.27 2.51 -11.84
C ALA A 24 18.03 2.74 -10.52
N ARG A 25 17.44 2.38 -9.37
CA ARG A 25 18.07 2.43 -8.04
C ARG A 25 18.74 1.10 -7.66
N GLY A 26 18.78 0.12 -8.57
CA GLY A 26 19.45 -1.16 -8.37
C GLY A 26 18.72 -2.12 -7.43
N PHE A 27 17.42 -1.95 -7.24
CA PHE A 27 16.63 -2.91 -6.47
C PHE A 27 16.43 -4.20 -7.26
N ASP A 28 16.58 -5.33 -6.57
CA ASP A 28 16.07 -6.63 -7.02
C ASP A 28 14.63 -6.78 -6.54
N VAL A 29 13.71 -6.92 -7.50
CA VAL A 29 12.26 -6.89 -7.22
C VAL A 29 11.67 -8.28 -7.38
N THR A 30 11.01 -8.77 -6.33
CA THR A 30 10.24 -10.01 -6.32
C THR A 30 8.75 -9.70 -6.15
N TYR A 31 7.90 -10.30 -6.98
CA TYR A 31 6.45 -10.25 -6.80
C TYR A 31 5.97 -11.49 -6.05
N LEU A 32 5.01 -11.28 -5.15
CA LEU A 32 4.25 -12.34 -4.50
C LEU A 32 2.76 -12.13 -4.78
N ASP A 33 2.09 -13.21 -5.18
CA ASP A 33 0.66 -13.21 -5.46
C ASP A 33 -0.11 -13.61 -4.19
N ALA A 34 -0.87 -12.68 -3.63
CA ALA A 34 -1.70 -12.93 -2.45
C ALA A 34 -2.72 -14.03 -2.73
N GLY A 35 -2.83 -15.00 -1.81
CA GLY A 35 -3.67 -16.18 -1.97
C GLY A 35 -3.08 -17.30 -2.83
N VAL A 36 -1.90 -17.10 -3.42
CA VAL A 36 -1.14 -18.10 -4.17
C VAL A 36 0.17 -18.40 -3.47
N ASP A 37 0.96 -17.38 -3.19
CA ASP A 37 2.24 -17.51 -2.50
C ASP A 37 2.06 -17.56 -0.98
N ASP A 38 2.97 -18.21 -0.29
CA ASP A 38 2.97 -18.33 1.17
C ASP A 38 3.47 -17.03 1.83
N LEU A 39 2.57 -16.10 2.06
CA LEU A 39 2.87 -14.83 2.72
C LEU A 39 3.21 -15.03 4.21
N ALA A 40 2.74 -16.11 4.84
CA ALA A 40 3.01 -16.37 6.26
C ALA A 40 4.49 -16.67 6.51
N SER A 41 5.19 -17.22 5.53
CA SER A 41 6.62 -17.52 5.62
C SER A 41 7.52 -16.31 5.28
N LEU A 42 6.97 -15.23 4.74
CA LEU A 42 7.76 -14.06 4.39
C LEU A 42 8.32 -13.38 5.66
N ASP A 43 9.62 -13.20 5.68
CA ASP A 43 10.24 -12.40 6.74
C ASP A 43 9.85 -10.92 6.57
N ALA A 44 9.11 -10.40 7.53
CA ALA A 44 8.60 -9.03 7.51
C ALA A 44 9.72 -7.97 7.46
N ILE A 45 10.92 -8.30 7.90
CA ILE A 45 12.03 -7.34 8.11
C ILE A 45 13.08 -7.44 7.01
N ALA A 46 13.22 -8.61 6.38
CA ALA A 46 14.29 -8.89 5.42
C ALA A 46 14.28 -7.97 4.19
N PRO A 47 13.16 -7.71 3.49
CA PRO A 47 13.17 -6.81 2.34
C PRO A 47 13.52 -5.36 2.73
N ASP A 48 14.36 -4.71 1.93
CA ASP A 48 14.66 -3.27 2.14
C ASP A 48 13.43 -2.41 1.88
N LEU A 49 12.57 -2.81 0.94
CA LEU A 49 11.27 -2.19 0.65
C LEU A 49 10.18 -3.26 0.53
N LEU A 50 9.05 -3.03 1.18
CA LEU A 50 7.81 -3.79 0.93
C LEU A 50 6.79 -2.88 0.27
N VAL A 51 6.19 -3.34 -0.83
CA VAL A 51 5.09 -2.65 -1.51
C VAL A 51 3.86 -3.53 -1.46
N ILE A 52 2.76 -3.00 -0.94
CA ILE A 52 1.45 -3.66 -0.99
C ILE A 52 0.62 -2.94 -2.04
N LEU A 53 0.28 -3.63 -3.10
CA LEU A 53 -0.48 -3.07 -4.22
C LEU A 53 -1.99 -3.02 -3.93
N GLY A 54 -2.74 -2.54 -4.90
CA GLY A 54 -4.18 -2.47 -4.86
C GLY A 54 -4.87 -3.82 -4.99
N GLY A 55 -6.19 -3.79 -4.96
CA GLY A 55 -7.03 -4.97 -5.19
C GLY A 55 -8.51 -4.66 -5.07
N PRO A 56 -9.37 -5.48 -5.69
CA PRO A 56 -10.81 -5.25 -5.74
C PRO A 56 -11.57 -5.84 -4.55
N ILE A 57 -10.93 -5.94 -3.38
CA ILE A 57 -11.48 -6.53 -2.16
C ILE A 57 -11.43 -5.53 -1.02
N GLY A 58 -12.28 -5.70 -0.02
CA GLY A 58 -12.24 -4.91 1.22
C GLY A 58 -11.11 -5.38 2.15
N ALA A 59 -10.42 -4.44 2.76
CA ALA A 59 -9.35 -4.74 3.69
C ALA A 59 -9.82 -5.51 4.96
N TYR A 60 -11.11 -5.70 5.15
CA TYR A 60 -11.77 -6.35 6.29
C TYR A 60 -12.51 -7.64 5.91
N GLU A 61 -12.21 -8.21 4.73
CA GLU A 61 -12.90 -9.40 4.19
C GLU A 61 -12.11 -10.69 4.44
N GLU A 62 -11.45 -10.84 5.60
CA GLU A 62 -10.64 -12.02 5.94
C GLU A 62 -11.44 -13.34 5.93
N ALA A 63 -12.74 -13.27 6.17
CA ALA A 63 -13.61 -14.44 6.10
C ALA A 63 -13.75 -15.02 4.68
N ILE A 64 -13.57 -14.16 3.67
CA ILE A 64 -13.63 -14.52 2.25
C ILE A 64 -12.22 -14.74 1.71
N TYR A 65 -11.28 -13.89 2.12
CA TYR A 65 -9.89 -13.86 1.68
C TYR A 65 -8.94 -14.10 2.86
N PRO A 66 -8.72 -15.36 3.28
CA PRO A 66 -7.94 -15.67 4.48
C PRO A 66 -6.50 -15.16 4.45
N PHE A 67 -5.89 -14.98 3.28
CA PHE A 67 -4.55 -14.42 3.12
C PHE A 67 -4.41 -12.99 3.69
N LEU A 68 -5.51 -12.24 3.80
CA LEU A 68 -5.50 -10.90 4.42
C LEU A 68 -5.03 -10.93 5.87
N ALA A 69 -5.30 -12.03 6.59
CA ALA A 69 -4.82 -12.19 7.96
C ALA A 69 -3.28 -12.34 8.01
N ASP A 70 -2.68 -13.00 7.02
CA ASP A 70 -1.22 -13.12 6.91
C ASP A 70 -0.59 -11.79 6.54
N GLU A 71 -1.19 -11.04 5.60
CA GLU A 71 -0.73 -9.71 5.24
C GLU A 71 -0.79 -8.73 6.42
N LEU A 72 -1.88 -8.74 7.19
CA LEU A 72 -2.00 -7.88 8.37
C LEU A 72 -0.89 -8.20 9.38
N ARG A 73 -0.66 -9.48 9.70
CA ARG A 73 0.43 -9.89 10.60
C ARG A 73 1.81 -9.48 10.07
N LEU A 74 2.03 -9.60 8.78
CA LEU A 74 3.25 -9.15 8.10
C LEU A 74 3.44 -7.65 8.28
N LEU A 75 2.39 -6.85 8.00
CA LEU A 75 2.40 -5.40 8.12
C LEU A 75 2.59 -4.93 9.56
N GLU A 76 1.87 -5.52 10.53
CA GLU A 76 2.02 -5.21 11.96
C GLU A 76 3.48 -5.34 12.40
N ARG A 77 4.12 -6.47 12.08
CA ARG A 77 5.53 -6.72 12.41
C ARG A 77 6.47 -5.72 11.72
N ARG A 78 6.23 -5.44 10.46
CA ARG A 78 7.07 -4.56 9.65
C ARG A 78 6.99 -3.11 10.08
N LEU A 79 5.78 -2.60 10.29
CA LEU A 79 5.52 -1.23 10.73
C LEU A 79 6.03 -1.01 12.16
N ALA A 80 5.87 -2.00 13.06
CA ALA A 80 6.45 -1.94 14.40
C ALA A 80 8.00 -1.89 14.38
N ALA A 81 8.62 -2.44 13.35
CA ALA A 81 10.07 -2.38 13.15
C ALA A 81 10.54 -1.15 12.33
N ASP A 82 9.65 -0.22 12.03
CA ASP A 82 9.90 1.01 11.25
C ASP A 82 10.63 0.72 9.91
N ARG A 83 10.24 -0.35 9.21
CA ARG A 83 10.85 -0.73 7.93
C ARG A 83 10.11 -0.06 6.76
N PRO A 84 10.84 0.40 5.73
CA PRO A 84 10.25 1.10 4.58
C PRO A 84 9.13 0.29 3.91
N THR A 85 7.93 0.87 3.93
CA THR A 85 6.71 0.22 3.42
C THR A 85 5.90 1.21 2.61
N LEU A 86 5.40 0.79 1.46
CA LEU A 86 4.52 1.57 0.60
C LEU A 86 3.22 0.82 0.38
N GLY A 87 2.10 1.41 0.75
CA GLY A 87 0.77 0.88 0.46
C GLY A 87 0.07 1.71 -0.61
N LEU A 88 -0.51 1.05 -1.61
CA LEU A 88 -1.28 1.66 -2.67
C LEU A 88 -2.72 1.14 -2.61
N CYS A 89 -3.72 2.03 -2.55
CA CYS A 89 -5.14 1.68 -2.50
C CYS A 89 -5.45 0.68 -1.36
N LEU A 90 -5.78 -0.59 -1.67
CA LEU A 90 -5.97 -1.64 -0.67
C LEU A 90 -4.76 -1.76 0.27
N GLY A 91 -3.54 -1.64 -0.26
CA GLY A 91 -2.33 -1.69 0.57
C GLY A 91 -2.27 -0.57 1.60
N ALA A 92 -2.70 0.64 1.27
CA ALA A 92 -2.78 1.74 2.24
C ALA A 92 -3.85 1.47 3.31
N GLN A 93 -4.98 0.88 2.93
CA GLN A 93 -6.04 0.48 3.85
C GLN A 93 -5.57 -0.63 4.82
N LEU A 94 -4.82 -1.61 4.32
CA LEU A 94 -4.23 -2.66 5.15
C LEU A 94 -3.19 -2.10 6.13
N MET A 95 -2.36 -1.16 5.70
CA MET A 95 -1.42 -0.45 6.58
C MET A 95 -2.17 0.31 7.68
N ALA A 96 -3.25 1.03 7.33
CA ALA A 96 -4.07 1.73 8.31
C ALA A 96 -4.65 0.76 9.35
N ARG A 97 -5.17 -0.40 8.92
CA ARG A 97 -5.65 -1.45 9.83
C ARG A 97 -4.56 -2.03 10.72
N ALA A 98 -3.40 -2.33 10.16
CA ALA A 98 -2.25 -2.84 10.93
C ALA A 98 -1.78 -1.84 12.00
N LEU A 99 -2.05 -0.54 11.79
CA LEU A 99 -1.80 0.52 12.77
C LEU A 99 -3.01 0.78 13.70
N GLY A 100 -4.05 -0.05 13.64
CA GLY A 100 -5.23 0.02 14.51
C GLY A 100 -6.32 1.00 14.07
N ALA A 101 -6.22 1.58 12.88
CA ALA A 101 -7.25 2.45 12.34
C ALA A 101 -8.39 1.65 11.69
N ARG A 102 -9.59 2.25 11.64
CA ARG A 102 -10.74 1.64 10.98
C ARG A 102 -10.66 1.87 9.47
N VAL A 103 -11.04 0.85 8.71
CA VAL A 103 -11.34 0.94 7.26
C VAL A 103 -12.83 0.66 7.08
N TYR A 104 -13.50 1.47 6.27
CA TYR A 104 -14.94 1.42 6.10
C TYR A 104 -15.36 2.01 4.75
N PRO A 105 -16.56 1.69 4.24
CA PRO A 105 -17.08 2.29 3.03
C PRO A 105 -17.15 3.82 3.15
N GLY A 106 -16.57 4.52 2.19
CA GLY A 106 -16.66 5.98 2.10
C GLY A 106 -18.09 6.45 1.78
N PRO A 107 -18.37 7.75 1.90
CA PRO A 107 -19.69 8.31 1.61
C PRO A 107 -20.06 8.20 0.14
N ALA A 108 -19.08 8.06 -0.74
CA ALA A 108 -19.24 7.85 -2.18
C ALA A 108 -18.02 7.11 -2.74
N LYS A 109 -18.20 6.42 -3.87
CA LYS A 109 -17.06 5.91 -4.63
C LYS A 109 -16.37 7.05 -5.35
N GLU A 110 -15.06 7.10 -5.26
CA GLU A 110 -14.22 8.04 -5.99
C GLU A 110 -13.55 7.33 -7.15
N ILE A 111 -13.98 7.64 -8.37
CA ILE A 111 -13.47 7.06 -9.62
C ILE A 111 -13.19 8.20 -10.60
N GLY A 112 -11.93 8.38 -10.98
CA GLY A 112 -11.53 9.41 -11.94
C GLY A 112 -10.21 10.07 -11.58
N TRP A 113 -9.81 10.99 -12.44
CA TRP A 113 -8.61 11.81 -12.26
C TRP A 113 -8.97 13.06 -11.48
N ILE A 114 -8.52 13.15 -10.24
CA ILE A 114 -8.85 14.23 -9.31
C ILE A 114 -7.54 14.83 -8.78
N PRO A 115 -7.41 16.17 -8.72
CA PRO A 115 -6.25 16.83 -8.14
C PRO A 115 -6.22 16.59 -6.62
N LEU A 116 -5.01 16.44 -6.07
CA LEU A 116 -4.78 16.32 -4.65
C LEU A 116 -4.59 17.71 -4.01
N SER A 117 -4.98 17.81 -2.75
CA SER A 117 -4.65 18.94 -1.89
C SER A 117 -3.73 18.44 -0.76
N LEU A 118 -2.53 18.99 -0.66
CA LEU A 118 -1.60 18.62 0.40
C LEU A 118 -1.92 19.36 1.69
N THR A 119 -1.86 18.61 2.79
CA THR A 119 -1.83 19.18 4.14
C THR A 119 -0.49 19.90 4.38
N GLU A 120 -0.36 20.62 5.51
CA GLU A 120 0.92 21.22 5.91
C GLU A 120 2.02 20.14 6.08
N ALA A 121 1.69 19.03 6.73
CA ALA A 121 2.60 17.89 6.86
C ALA A 121 2.96 17.27 5.49
N GLY A 122 2.01 17.15 4.58
CA GLY A 122 2.25 16.69 3.22
C GLY A 122 3.23 17.56 2.45
N ARG A 123 3.17 18.88 2.63
CA ARG A 123 4.12 19.83 2.03
C ARG A 123 5.54 19.74 2.59
N ALA A 124 5.66 19.27 3.82
CA ALA A 124 6.97 19.01 4.46
C ALA A 124 7.52 17.60 4.15
N SER A 125 6.85 16.84 3.30
CA SER A 125 7.20 15.46 2.93
C SER A 125 7.60 15.37 1.45
N PRO A 126 8.08 14.19 0.98
CA PRO A 126 8.30 13.94 -0.44
C PRO A 126 7.07 14.16 -1.34
N LEU A 127 5.85 14.18 -0.76
CA LEU A 127 4.62 14.46 -1.49
C LEU A 127 4.53 15.91 -2.00
N VAL A 128 5.42 16.81 -1.57
CA VAL A 128 5.47 18.22 -2.04
C VAL A 128 5.50 18.33 -3.57
N HIS A 129 6.06 17.33 -4.26
CA HIS A 129 6.09 17.29 -5.72
C HIS A 129 4.70 17.15 -6.37
N LEU A 130 3.68 16.78 -5.59
CA LEU A 130 2.29 16.66 -6.03
C LEU A 130 1.47 17.94 -5.78
N ASP A 131 2.09 18.99 -5.20
CA ASP A 131 1.37 20.21 -4.79
C ASP A 131 1.01 21.13 -5.97
N GLY A 132 0.13 22.05 -5.68
CA GLY A 132 -0.26 23.14 -6.59
C GLY A 132 -1.37 22.78 -7.57
N GLY A 133 -2.11 21.70 -7.35
CA GLY A 133 -3.25 21.31 -8.20
C GLY A 133 -2.84 20.94 -9.63
N LYS A 134 -1.54 20.76 -9.89
CA LYS A 134 -1.00 20.45 -11.21
C LYS A 134 -0.95 18.95 -11.50
N THR A 135 -1.06 18.13 -10.46
CA THR A 135 -1.01 16.67 -10.56
C THR A 135 -2.37 16.10 -10.23
N SER A 136 -3.03 15.55 -11.24
CA SER A 136 -4.21 14.72 -11.03
C SER A 136 -3.79 13.28 -10.80
N MET A 137 -4.34 12.67 -9.76
CA MET A 137 -4.12 11.26 -9.44
C MET A 137 -5.36 10.46 -9.82
N LEU A 138 -5.17 9.23 -10.26
CA LEU A 138 -6.28 8.31 -10.48
C LEU A 138 -6.81 7.83 -9.12
N HIS A 139 -8.04 8.19 -8.84
CA HIS A 139 -8.83 7.64 -7.74
C HIS A 139 -9.65 6.47 -8.27
N TRP A 140 -9.60 5.34 -7.59
CA TRP A 140 -10.43 4.18 -7.90
C TRP A 140 -10.67 3.38 -6.62
N HIS A 141 -11.50 3.92 -5.74
CA HIS A 141 -11.81 3.28 -4.48
C HIS A 141 -13.22 3.63 -3.99
N GLY A 142 -13.75 2.78 -3.12
CA GLY A 142 -15.03 3.00 -2.44
C GLY A 142 -14.87 3.07 -0.94
N ASP A 143 -13.78 2.50 -0.41
CA ASP A 143 -13.49 2.48 1.01
C ASP A 143 -12.51 3.60 1.37
N THR A 144 -12.62 4.05 2.61
CA THR A 144 -11.73 5.01 3.24
C THR A 144 -11.26 4.51 4.60
N PHE A 145 -10.38 5.22 5.26
CA PHE A 145 -9.90 4.86 6.59
C PHE A 145 -9.68 6.09 7.47
N ASP A 146 -9.76 5.90 8.77
CA ASP A 146 -9.34 6.90 9.74
C ASP A 146 -7.80 7.00 9.70
N LEU A 147 -7.26 8.22 9.84
CA LEU A 147 -5.81 8.37 9.93
C LEU A 147 -5.28 7.68 11.19
N PRO A 148 -4.28 6.81 11.08
CA PRO A 148 -3.65 6.20 12.25
C PRO A 148 -3.01 7.25 13.16
N ALA A 149 -2.87 6.93 14.44
CA ALA A 149 -2.16 7.80 15.37
C ALA A 149 -0.69 7.98 14.93
N GLY A 150 -0.25 9.20 14.77
CA GLY A 150 1.12 9.53 14.35
C GLY A 150 1.32 9.67 12.83
N ALA A 151 0.23 9.56 12.06
CA ALA A 151 0.25 9.77 10.60
C ALA A 151 -0.04 11.23 10.24
#